data_98d59b9dea48d90128b1ebda8a7c5b45
#
_entry.id   98d59b9dea48d90128b1ebda8a7c5b45
#
_cell.length_a   1.000
_cell.length_b   1.000
_cell.length_c   1.000
_cell.angle_alpha   90.00
_cell.angle_beta   90.00
_cell.angle_gamma   90.00
#
_symmetry.space_group_name_H-M   'P 1'
#
loop_
_entity.id
_entity.type
_entity.pdbx_description
1 polymer ?
#
loop_
_entity_poly.entity_id
_entity_poly.type
_entity_poly.pdbx_seq_one_letter_code
_entity_poly.pdbx_strand_id
1 'polypeptide(L)'
;MQRTPINPHAWTVGLGFDQAVLVEGHRRMLVCSGQDAVDANGAPQHPGDMAAQLELALDNLEAILAAAGMTLAHVVRLNVYATDADEVIRRFAILNARFGSNRYATSVLGVASLPAQFMVMLEATAVD
;
A
#
# COMPACT_ATOMS: atom_id res chain seq x y z
N MET A 1 -16.19 -13.88 6.03
CA MET A 1 -15.65 -13.21 4.82
C MET A 1 -14.81 -14.19 4.03
N GLN A 2 -14.95 -14.15 2.73
CA GLN A 2 -14.15 -14.96 1.82
C GLN A 2 -13.35 -14.04 0.89
N ARG A 3 -12.08 -14.36 0.68
CA ARG A 3 -11.19 -13.67 -0.25
C ARG A 3 -10.69 -14.70 -1.26
N THR A 4 -10.89 -14.41 -2.54
CA THR A 4 -10.49 -15.29 -3.63
C THR A 4 -9.57 -14.53 -4.56
N PRO A 5 -8.29 -14.95 -4.69
CA PRO A 5 -7.39 -14.37 -5.68
C PRO A 5 -7.86 -14.73 -7.10
N ILE A 6 -7.86 -13.75 -7.97
CA ILE A 6 -8.26 -13.92 -9.38
C ILE A 6 -7.04 -13.58 -10.25
N ASN A 7 -6.43 -14.60 -10.81
CA ASN A 7 -5.20 -14.48 -11.60
C ASN A 7 -5.35 -15.27 -12.92
N PRO A 8 -6.05 -14.71 -13.93
CA PRO A 8 -6.11 -15.36 -15.26
C PRO A 8 -4.73 -15.62 -15.85
N HIS A 9 -3.76 -14.74 -15.52
CA HIS A 9 -2.36 -14.90 -15.88
C HIS A 9 -1.53 -14.87 -14.59
N ALA A 10 -0.62 -15.81 -14.44
CA ALA A 10 0.09 -16.05 -13.18
C ALA A 10 1.34 -15.16 -12.97
N TRP A 11 1.65 -14.23 -13.86
CA TRP A 11 2.91 -13.48 -13.81
C TRP A 11 3.03 -12.56 -12.58
N THR A 12 1.92 -12.07 -12.03
CA THR A 12 1.94 -11.22 -10.82
C THR A 12 2.16 -12.02 -9.53
N VAL A 13 1.83 -13.31 -9.54
CA VAL A 13 1.90 -14.16 -8.35
C VAL A 13 3.33 -14.21 -7.80
N GLY A 14 4.34 -14.34 -8.68
CA GLY A 14 5.75 -14.31 -8.30
C GLY A 14 6.24 -12.95 -7.83
N LEU A 15 5.50 -11.87 -8.10
CA LEU A 15 5.85 -10.51 -7.68
C LEU A 15 5.24 -10.13 -6.33
N GLY A 16 4.37 -10.97 -5.76
CA GLY A 16 3.82 -10.77 -4.43
C GLY A 16 2.41 -10.15 -4.39
N PHE A 17 1.74 -9.99 -5.53
CA PHE A 17 0.37 -9.46 -5.57
C PHE A 17 -0.51 -10.22 -6.56
N ASP A 18 -1.81 -10.03 -6.45
CA ASP A 18 -2.81 -10.64 -7.32
C ASP A 18 -3.32 -9.64 -8.37
N GLN A 19 -3.74 -10.15 -9.54
CA GLN A 19 -4.35 -9.31 -10.56
C GLN A 19 -5.68 -8.73 -10.08
N ALA A 20 -6.45 -9.51 -9.33
CA ALA A 20 -7.65 -9.05 -8.64
C ALA A 20 -7.89 -9.90 -7.39
N VAL A 21 -8.67 -9.35 -6.47
CA VAL A 21 -9.14 -10.06 -5.28
C VAL A 21 -10.66 -9.92 -5.24
N LEU A 22 -11.36 -11.05 -5.30
CA LEU A 22 -12.80 -11.10 -5.07
C LEU A 22 -13.05 -11.20 -3.57
N VAL A 23 -13.85 -10.30 -3.03
CA VAL A 23 -14.20 -10.27 -1.60
C VAL A 23 -15.70 -10.47 -1.45
N GLU A 24 -16.09 -11.42 -0.61
CA GLU A 24 -17.50 -11.74 -0.37
C GLU A 24 -17.77 -11.82 1.14
N GLY A 25 -18.90 -11.28 1.58
CA GLY A 25 -19.39 -11.42 2.95
C GLY A 25 -18.56 -10.65 3.98
N HIS A 26 -17.84 -9.59 3.60
CA HIS A 26 -17.16 -8.72 4.56
C HIS A 26 -18.18 -7.90 5.36
N ARG A 27 -17.85 -7.58 6.60
CA ARG A 27 -18.71 -6.77 7.49
C ARG A 27 -18.32 -5.31 7.46
N ARG A 28 -17.01 -5.02 7.48
CA ARG A 28 -16.50 -3.66 7.55
C ARG A 28 -15.53 -3.40 6.40
N MET A 29 -15.59 -2.20 5.89
CA MET A 29 -14.64 -1.72 4.87
C MET A 29 -14.01 -0.42 5.38
N LEU A 30 -12.68 -0.40 5.43
CA LEU A 30 -11.90 0.78 5.74
C LEU A 30 -11.34 1.35 4.44
N VAL A 31 -11.65 2.60 4.16
CA VAL A 31 -11.14 3.33 3.00
C VAL A 31 -10.18 4.37 3.50
N CYS A 32 -8.90 4.21 3.20
CA CYS A 32 -7.83 5.09 3.68
C CYS A 32 -7.55 6.20 2.67
N SER A 33 -7.36 7.41 3.17
CA SER A 33 -6.73 8.48 2.38
C SER A 33 -5.28 8.14 2.07
N GLY A 34 -4.67 8.88 1.15
CA GLY A 34 -3.25 8.72 0.86
C GLY A 34 -2.38 8.94 2.10
N GLN A 35 -1.45 8.04 2.33
CA GLN A 35 -0.50 8.09 3.45
C GLN A 35 0.89 8.40 2.94
N ASP A 36 1.49 9.41 3.53
CA ASP A 36 2.82 9.93 3.17
C ASP A 36 3.79 9.77 4.32
N ALA A 37 5.05 10.13 4.06
CA ALA A 37 6.11 10.13 5.07
C ALA A 37 6.03 11.38 5.96
N VAL A 38 5.08 11.39 6.88
CA VAL A 38 4.88 12.49 7.83
C VAL A 38 5.00 11.98 9.27
N ASP A 39 5.40 12.91 10.19
CA ASP A 39 5.34 12.63 11.61
C ASP A 39 3.91 12.83 12.18
N ALA A 40 3.76 12.70 13.50
CA ALA A 40 2.47 12.84 14.17
C ALA A 40 1.82 14.22 14.00
N ASN A 41 2.59 15.25 13.65
CA ASN A 41 2.11 16.60 13.42
C ASN A 41 1.89 16.91 11.94
N GLY A 42 2.07 15.92 11.06
CA GLY A 42 1.95 16.10 9.62
C GLY A 42 3.17 16.72 8.96
N ALA A 43 4.30 16.83 9.67
CA ALA A 43 5.51 17.40 9.11
C ALA A 43 6.24 16.38 8.22
N PRO A 44 6.65 16.78 6.99
CA PRO A 44 7.36 15.87 6.08
C PRO A 44 8.68 15.38 6.66
N GLN A 45 8.97 14.09 6.45
CA GLN A 45 10.15 13.40 6.90
C GLN A 45 10.91 12.80 5.72
N HIS A 46 12.22 12.57 5.88
CA HIS A 46 13.09 11.88 4.92
C HIS A 46 13.08 12.49 3.51
N PRO A 47 13.31 13.82 3.37
CA PRO A 47 13.32 14.44 2.05
C PRO A 47 14.37 13.79 1.14
N GLY A 48 13.99 13.48 -0.10
CA GLY A 48 14.89 12.87 -1.08
C GLY A 48 15.21 11.40 -0.88
N ASP A 49 14.66 10.75 0.15
CA ASP A 49 14.92 9.33 0.46
C ASP A 49 13.63 8.52 0.31
N MET A 50 13.43 7.95 -0.87
CA MET A 50 12.20 7.24 -1.18
C MET A 50 12.03 5.96 -0.35
N ALA A 51 13.10 5.22 -0.10
CA ALA A 51 13.01 4.01 0.71
C ALA A 51 12.55 4.32 2.14
N ALA A 52 13.13 5.34 2.77
CA ALA A 52 12.72 5.78 4.10
C ALA A 52 11.30 6.37 4.11
N GLN A 53 10.92 7.12 3.07
CA GLN A 53 9.55 7.61 2.92
C GLN A 53 8.55 6.46 2.79
N LEU A 54 8.85 5.43 2.02
CA LEU A 54 7.99 4.27 1.86
C LEU A 54 7.80 3.52 3.18
N GLU A 55 8.87 3.31 3.94
CA GLU A 55 8.79 2.67 5.26
C GLU A 55 7.91 3.47 6.22
N LEU A 56 8.08 4.79 6.29
CA LEU A 56 7.26 5.63 7.17
C LEU A 56 5.81 5.72 6.71
N ALA A 57 5.55 5.79 5.40
CA ALA A 57 4.20 5.75 4.88
C ALA A 57 3.49 4.43 5.25
N LEU A 58 4.21 3.30 5.23
CA LEU A 58 3.68 2.00 5.70
C LEU A 58 3.41 2.02 7.20
N ASP A 59 4.29 2.61 8.02
CA ASP A 59 4.04 2.78 9.45
C ASP A 59 2.76 3.57 9.71
N ASN A 60 2.55 4.65 8.97
CA ASN A 60 1.36 5.49 9.08
C ASN A 60 0.10 4.74 8.64
N LEU A 61 0.20 3.93 7.59
CA LEU A 61 -0.90 3.07 7.16
C LEU A 61 -1.26 2.04 8.23
N GLU A 62 -0.26 1.38 8.82
CA GLU A 62 -0.50 0.41 9.89
C GLU A 62 -1.14 1.06 11.12
N ALA A 63 -0.78 2.29 11.46
CA ALA A 63 -1.40 3.03 12.57
C ALA A 63 -2.90 3.27 12.31
N ILE A 64 -3.27 3.60 11.08
CA ILE A 64 -4.68 3.79 10.70
C ILE A 64 -5.43 2.46 10.77
N LEU A 65 -4.86 1.41 10.22
CA LEU A 65 -5.46 0.07 10.27
C LEU A 65 -5.67 -0.37 11.73
N ALA A 66 -4.67 -0.19 12.58
CA ALA A 66 -4.74 -0.54 14.01
C ALA A 66 -5.85 0.24 14.73
N ALA A 67 -6.06 1.51 14.40
CA ALA A 67 -7.15 2.31 14.96
C ALA A 67 -8.54 1.76 14.61
N ALA A 68 -8.64 1.05 13.48
CA ALA A 68 -9.86 0.34 13.07
C ALA A 68 -9.91 -1.12 13.55
N GLY A 69 -8.92 -1.58 14.31
CA GLY A 69 -8.82 -2.97 14.72
C GLY A 69 -8.38 -3.91 13.60
N MET A 70 -7.69 -3.39 12.60
CA MET A 70 -7.22 -4.12 11.43
C MET A 70 -5.69 -4.11 11.34
N THR A 71 -5.16 -4.92 10.44
CA THR A 71 -3.73 -5.02 10.13
C THR A 71 -3.52 -5.01 8.61
N LEU A 72 -2.27 -5.01 8.17
CA LEU A 72 -1.95 -5.16 6.74
C LEU A 72 -2.57 -6.42 6.11
N ALA A 73 -2.82 -7.46 6.90
CA ALA A 73 -3.48 -8.67 6.41
C ALA A 73 -4.92 -8.44 5.91
N HIS A 74 -5.55 -7.35 6.31
CA HIS A 74 -6.91 -6.99 5.88
C HIS A 74 -6.93 -6.16 4.58
N VAL A 75 -5.77 -5.68 4.13
CA VAL A 75 -5.69 -4.86 2.91
C VAL A 75 -5.98 -5.74 1.70
N VAL A 76 -6.93 -5.28 0.87
CA VAL A 76 -7.31 -5.95 -0.38
C VAL A 76 -6.90 -5.14 -1.61
N ARG A 77 -6.68 -3.83 -1.45
CA ARG A 77 -6.17 -2.95 -2.51
C ARG A 77 -5.15 -1.98 -1.94
N LEU A 78 -4.03 -1.84 -2.64
CA LEU A 78 -3.01 -0.83 -2.37
C LEU A 78 -2.67 -0.10 -3.66
N ASN A 79 -2.97 1.20 -3.72
CA ASN A 79 -2.48 2.05 -4.79
C ASN A 79 -1.20 2.74 -4.32
N VAL A 80 -0.18 2.70 -5.16
CA VAL A 80 1.09 3.37 -4.91
C VAL A 80 1.27 4.47 -5.94
N TYR A 81 1.36 5.70 -5.48
CA TYR A 81 1.64 6.87 -6.31
C TYR A 81 3.07 7.30 -6.04
N ALA A 82 3.84 7.54 -7.09
CA ALA A 82 5.24 7.94 -6.94
C ALA A 82 5.66 8.90 -8.05
N THR A 83 6.61 9.76 -7.74
CA THR A 83 7.21 10.63 -8.75
C THR A 83 8.16 9.86 -9.70
N ASP A 84 8.64 8.70 -9.25
CA ASP A 84 9.40 7.75 -10.04
C ASP A 84 8.86 6.33 -9.78
N ALA A 85 7.97 5.88 -10.67
CA ALA A 85 7.33 4.57 -10.54
C ALA A 85 8.35 3.41 -10.63
N ASP A 86 9.39 3.55 -11.44
CA ASP A 86 10.42 2.52 -11.59
C ASP A 86 11.21 2.34 -10.30
N GLU A 87 11.42 3.41 -9.53
CA GLU A 87 12.08 3.30 -8.24
C GLU A 87 11.24 2.50 -7.24
N VAL A 88 9.90 2.66 -7.26
CA VAL A 88 9.00 1.83 -6.43
C VAL A 88 9.18 0.35 -6.80
N ILE A 89 9.23 0.05 -8.08
CA ILE A 89 9.42 -1.33 -8.54
C ILE A 89 10.75 -1.88 -8.03
N ARG A 90 11.82 -1.10 -8.09
CA ARG A 90 13.13 -1.51 -7.52
C ARG A 90 13.09 -1.72 -6.00
N ARG A 91 12.16 -1.05 -5.30
CA ARG A 91 11.98 -1.12 -3.83
C ARG A 91 10.82 -2.03 -3.42
N PHE A 92 10.25 -2.79 -4.35
CA PHE A 92 9.05 -3.58 -4.08
C PHE A 92 9.25 -4.63 -2.97
N ALA A 93 10.50 -5.04 -2.73
CA ALA A 93 10.85 -5.92 -1.62
C ALA A 93 10.46 -5.34 -0.24
N ILE A 94 10.44 -4.00 -0.09
CA ILE A 94 9.98 -3.34 1.13
C ILE A 94 8.51 -3.65 1.37
N LEU A 95 7.66 -3.52 0.34
CA LEU A 95 6.25 -3.85 0.42
C LEU A 95 6.05 -5.33 0.73
N ASN A 96 6.74 -6.20 0.01
CA ASN A 96 6.62 -7.65 0.20
C ASN A 96 7.03 -8.08 1.61
N ALA A 97 8.06 -7.47 2.19
CA ALA A 97 8.49 -7.77 3.55
C ALA A 97 7.42 -7.37 4.59
N ARG A 98 6.75 -6.23 4.39
CA ARG A 98 5.74 -5.73 5.32
C ARG A 98 4.42 -6.49 5.20
N PHE A 99 3.97 -6.78 3.99
CA PHE A 99 2.72 -7.49 3.75
C PHE A 99 2.82 -9.00 4.01
N GLY A 100 4.01 -9.56 3.96
CA GLY A 100 4.24 -10.99 4.22
C GLY A 100 3.49 -11.87 3.24
N SER A 101 2.67 -12.80 3.75
CA SER A 101 1.87 -13.70 2.93
C SER A 101 0.55 -13.08 2.44
N ASN A 102 0.18 -11.89 2.92
CA ASN A 102 -1.02 -11.23 2.44
C ASN A 102 -0.85 -10.79 0.99
N ARG A 103 -1.81 -11.18 0.17
CA ARG A 103 -1.86 -10.80 -1.23
C ARG A 103 -2.98 -9.79 -1.43
N TYR A 104 -2.74 -8.83 -2.29
CA TYR A 104 -3.65 -7.72 -2.53
C TYR A 104 -3.59 -7.33 -4.01
N ALA A 105 -4.61 -6.62 -4.48
CA ALA A 105 -4.56 -5.96 -5.78
C ALA A 105 -3.80 -4.64 -5.65
N THR A 106 -2.90 -4.35 -6.59
CA THR A 106 -2.11 -3.11 -6.55
C THR A 106 -1.95 -2.49 -7.92
N SER A 107 -1.84 -1.17 -7.93
CA SER A 107 -1.40 -0.40 -9.09
C SER A 107 -0.29 0.54 -8.63
N VAL A 108 0.79 0.61 -9.39
CA VAL A 108 1.87 1.55 -9.17
C VAL A 108 1.80 2.59 -10.28
N LEU A 109 1.59 3.85 -9.91
CA LEU A 109 1.38 4.95 -10.86
C LEU A 109 2.44 6.03 -10.66
N GLY A 110 3.10 6.41 -11.75
CA GLY A 110 3.94 7.60 -11.79
C GLY A 110 3.07 8.84 -11.91
N VAL A 111 3.35 9.85 -11.09
CA VAL A 111 2.65 11.14 -11.08
C VAL A 111 3.63 12.28 -11.24
N ALA A 112 3.17 13.42 -11.77
CA ALA A 112 4.02 14.58 -12.01
C ALA A 112 4.57 15.18 -10.71
N SER A 113 3.76 15.17 -9.64
CA SER A 113 4.14 15.68 -8.33
C SER A 113 3.22 15.11 -7.25
N LEU A 114 3.71 15.13 -6.01
CA LEU A 114 2.94 14.87 -4.81
C LEU A 114 3.04 16.08 -3.88
N PRO A 115 2.06 16.29 -2.97
CA PRO A 115 2.13 17.38 -2.00
C PRO A 115 3.44 17.34 -1.20
N ALA A 116 3.93 18.51 -0.80
CA ALA A 116 5.12 18.66 0.05
C ALA A 116 6.38 17.96 -0.48
N GLN A 117 6.48 17.79 -1.81
CA GLN A 117 7.62 17.14 -2.48
C GLN A 117 7.82 15.68 -2.04
N PHE A 118 6.77 15.00 -1.57
CA PHE A 118 6.86 13.57 -1.31
C PHE A 118 7.17 12.80 -2.61
N MET A 119 7.90 11.73 -2.46
CA MET A 119 8.29 10.86 -3.56
C MET A 119 7.33 9.68 -3.72
N VAL A 120 6.58 9.34 -2.67
CA VAL A 120 5.67 8.19 -2.65
C VAL A 120 4.47 8.46 -1.72
N MET A 121 3.31 7.94 -2.11
CA MET A 121 2.07 7.97 -1.34
C MET A 121 1.38 6.62 -1.46
N LEU A 122 0.82 6.12 -0.37
CA LEU A 122 0.08 4.86 -0.31
C LEU A 122 -1.39 5.12 -0.03
N GLU A 123 -2.26 4.42 -0.77
CA GLU A 123 -3.70 4.51 -0.60
C GLU A 123 -4.28 3.11 -0.55
N ALA A 124 -4.94 2.75 0.55
CA ALA A 124 -5.37 1.37 0.77
C ALA A 124 -6.86 1.27 1.02
N THR A 125 -7.41 0.10 0.69
CA THR A 125 -8.73 -0.37 1.12
C THR A 125 -8.53 -1.68 1.88
N ALA A 126 -9.14 -1.79 3.05
CA ALA A 126 -9.08 -2.97 3.89
C ALA A 126 -10.50 -3.43 4.26
N VAL A 127 -10.65 -4.73 4.46
CA VAL A 127 -11.94 -5.35 4.80
C VAL A 127 -11.77 -6.43 5.87
N ASP A 128 -12.83 -6.64 6.68
CA ASP A 128 -12.94 -7.80 7.58
C ASP A 128 -14.36 -8.34 7.66
#